data_a2f7f73924b2a12052aaa136db92d338
#
_entry.id   a2f7f73924b2a12052aaa136db92d338
#
_cell.length_a   1.000
_cell.length_b   1.000
_cell.length_c   1.000
_cell.angle_alpha   90.00
_cell.angle_beta   90.00
_cell.angle_gamma   90.00
#
_symmetry.space_group_name_H-M   'P 1'
#
loop_
_entity.id
_entity.type
_entity.pdbx_description
1 polymer ?
#
loop_
_entity_poly.entity_id
_entity_poly.type
_entity_poly.pdbx_seq_one_letter_code
_entity_poly.pdbx_strand_id
1 'polypeptide(L)'
;MPKPERPPVGLALARTAKSVSRAFDDALAQAGGSLPVWLVLLNIKSRQLGNQRELADGVGIKQATLTHHLNAMDAQGLVTRRRDPANRRVHLVELTEAGEALFLRLRDAAFAFDQRLRRGLSDRDAAALEGLLLRLERNVDSASAG
;
A
#
# COMPACT_ATOMS: atom_id res chain seq x y z
N MET A 1 19.63 14.42 -38.41
CA MET A 1 19.32 14.71 -37.00
C MET A 1 19.48 13.46 -36.16
N PRO A 2 20.26 13.49 -35.10
CA PRO A 2 20.28 12.35 -34.21
C PRO A 2 18.90 12.17 -33.62
N LYS A 3 18.43 10.92 -33.63
CA LYS A 3 17.16 10.53 -32.99
C LYS A 3 17.26 10.85 -31.49
N PRO A 4 16.29 11.54 -30.88
CA PRO A 4 16.36 11.79 -29.45
C PRO A 4 16.54 10.48 -28.72
N GLU A 5 17.62 10.37 -27.96
CA GLU A 5 17.88 9.20 -27.14
C GLU A 5 16.71 9.04 -26.16
N ARG A 6 16.15 7.83 -26.14
CA ARG A 6 15.10 7.53 -25.17
C ARG A 6 15.70 7.61 -23.77
N PRO A 7 14.96 8.19 -22.81
CA PRO A 7 15.46 8.22 -21.44
C PRO A 7 15.73 6.79 -20.93
N PRO A 8 16.73 6.61 -20.07
CA PRO A 8 16.99 5.29 -19.48
C PRO A 8 15.72 4.74 -18.80
N VAL A 9 15.56 3.42 -18.89
CA VAL A 9 14.38 2.73 -18.34
C VAL A 9 14.18 3.06 -16.85
N GLY A 10 15.26 3.06 -16.07
CA GLY A 10 15.19 3.38 -14.64
C GLY A 10 14.69 4.77 -14.36
N LEU A 11 15.10 5.76 -15.16
CA LEU A 11 14.62 7.14 -15.03
C LEU A 11 13.14 7.26 -15.40
N ALA A 12 12.73 6.62 -16.49
CA ALA A 12 11.34 6.60 -16.93
C ALA A 12 10.44 5.96 -15.86
N LEU A 13 10.88 4.83 -15.32
CA LEU A 13 10.17 4.14 -14.24
C LEU A 13 10.04 5.02 -12.99
N ALA A 14 11.15 5.64 -12.55
CA ALA A 14 11.16 6.49 -11.36
C ALA A 14 10.21 7.68 -11.49
N ARG A 15 10.21 8.34 -12.64
CA ARG A 15 9.29 9.46 -12.93
C ARG A 15 7.84 9.02 -12.95
N THR A 16 7.54 7.94 -13.62
CA THR A 16 6.18 7.40 -13.71
C THR A 16 5.68 6.96 -12.33
N ALA A 17 6.50 6.23 -11.58
CA ALA A 17 6.16 5.79 -10.23
C ALA A 17 5.83 6.97 -9.31
N LYS A 18 6.61 8.05 -9.39
CA LYS A 18 6.37 9.27 -8.61
C LYS A 18 5.02 9.92 -8.95
N SER A 19 4.70 10.02 -10.24
CA SER A 19 3.43 10.58 -10.70
C SER A 19 2.24 9.71 -10.28
N VAL A 20 2.37 8.39 -10.42
CA VAL A 20 1.33 7.43 -10.03
C VAL A 20 1.10 7.48 -8.52
N SER A 21 2.18 7.46 -7.72
CA SER A 21 2.09 7.53 -6.27
C SER A 21 1.40 8.79 -5.78
N ARG A 22 1.76 9.94 -6.36
CA ARG A 22 1.12 11.22 -6.01
C ARG A 22 -0.37 11.23 -6.34
N ALA A 23 -0.74 10.75 -7.51
CA ALA A 23 -2.15 10.68 -7.92
C ALA A 23 -2.95 9.72 -7.03
N PHE A 24 -2.34 8.61 -6.62
CA PHE A 24 -2.96 7.67 -5.70
C PHE A 24 -3.15 8.27 -4.31
N ASP A 25 -2.12 8.95 -3.79
CA ASP A 25 -2.22 9.65 -2.50
C ASP A 25 -3.36 10.67 -2.51
N ASP A 26 -3.51 11.44 -3.59
CA ASP A 26 -4.60 12.40 -3.75
C ASP A 26 -5.98 11.71 -3.76
N ALA A 27 -6.09 10.58 -4.45
CA ALA A 27 -7.34 9.81 -4.49
C ALA A 27 -7.74 9.30 -3.11
N LEU A 28 -6.79 8.78 -2.35
CA LEU A 28 -7.01 8.31 -0.99
C LEU A 28 -7.36 9.46 -0.03
N ALA A 29 -6.69 10.60 -0.18
CA ALA A 29 -6.97 11.80 0.63
C ALA A 29 -8.39 12.30 0.41
N GLN A 30 -8.89 12.31 -0.82
CA GLN A 30 -10.26 12.68 -1.14
C GLN A 30 -11.28 11.74 -0.52
N ALA A 31 -10.91 10.47 -0.32
CA ALA A 31 -11.76 9.48 0.34
C ALA A 31 -11.63 9.48 1.88
N GLY A 32 -10.79 10.36 2.42
CA GLY A 32 -10.63 10.52 3.87
C GLY A 32 -9.51 9.73 4.51
N GLY A 33 -8.57 9.22 3.72
CA GLY A 33 -7.46 8.41 4.22
C GLY A 33 -6.11 8.80 3.66
N SER A 34 -5.19 7.87 3.73
CA SER A 34 -3.81 7.98 3.24
C SER A 34 -3.31 6.60 2.85
N LEU A 35 -2.18 6.55 2.16
CA LEU A 35 -1.57 5.26 1.79
C LEU A 35 -1.25 4.40 3.03
N PRO A 36 -0.58 4.91 4.08
CA PRO A 36 -0.33 4.09 5.27
C PRO A 36 -1.61 3.56 5.92
N VAL A 37 -2.63 4.40 6.06
CA VAL A 37 -3.93 3.99 6.62
C VAL A 37 -4.57 2.90 5.75
N TRP A 38 -4.58 3.11 4.43
CA TRP A 38 -5.13 2.12 3.49
C TRP A 38 -4.42 0.77 3.61
N LEU A 39 -3.08 0.76 3.65
CA LEU A 39 -2.31 -0.48 3.76
C LEU A 39 -2.56 -1.21 5.09
N VAL A 40 -2.66 -0.48 6.19
CA VAL A 40 -3.01 -1.07 7.51
C VAL A 40 -4.39 -1.70 7.46
N LEU A 41 -5.41 -0.95 7.00
CA LEU A 41 -6.78 -1.46 6.91
C LEU A 41 -6.88 -2.67 5.99
N LEU A 42 -6.22 -2.60 4.84
CA LEU A 42 -6.21 -3.69 3.86
C LEU A 42 -5.60 -4.97 4.43
N ASN A 43 -4.49 -4.86 5.15
CA ASN A 43 -3.85 -6.02 5.76
C ASN A 43 -4.70 -6.62 6.90
N ILE A 44 -5.35 -5.79 7.71
CA ILE A 44 -6.28 -6.29 8.73
C ILE A 44 -7.44 -7.06 8.08
N LYS A 45 -8.03 -6.51 7.02
CA LYS A 45 -9.21 -7.10 6.37
C LYS A 45 -8.87 -8.31 5.52
N SER A 46 -7.86 -8.22 4.66
CA SER A 46 -7.59 -9.26 3.66
C SER A 46 -6.77 -10.44 4.21
N ARG A 47 -5.89 -10.18 5.16
CA ARG A 47 -5.05 -11.22 5.77
C ARG A 47 -5.49 -11.60 7.17
N GLN A 48 -6.49 -10.92 7.71
CA GLN A 48 -6.94 -11.08 9.10
C GLN A 48 -5.79 -10.94 10.12
N LEU A 49 -4.83 -10.05 9.80
CA LEU A 49 -3.69 -9.78 10.66
C LEU A 49 -4.15 -8.90 11.83
N GLY A 50 -4.26 -9.48 13.02
CA GLY A 50 -4.66 -8.77 14.23
C GLY A 50 -3.48 -8.43 15.14
N ASN A 51 -2.31 -9.00 14.86
CA ASN A 51 -1.09 -8.82 15.64
C ASN A 51 -0.28 -7.66 15.06
N GLN A 52 0.16 -6.73 15.93
CA GLN A 52 0.87 -5.53 15.51
C GLN A 52 2.17 -5.83 14.76
N ARG A 53 2.90 -6.89 15.18
CA ARG A 53 4.11 -7.34 14.48
C ARG A 53 3.81 -7.84 13.07
N GLU A 54 2.77 -8.65 12.93
CA GLU A 54 2.33 -9.17 11.62
C GLU A 54 1.87 -8.03 10.71
N LEU A 55 1.20 -7.02 11.25
CA LEU A 55 0.79 -5.84 10.49
C LEU A 55 1.99 -5.06 9.98
N ALA A 56 3.01 -4.85 10.80
CA ALA A 56 4.23 -4.15 10.38
C ALA A 56 4.91 -4.89 9.23
N ASP A 57 5.04 -6.21 9.33
CA ASP A 57 5.61 -7.05 8.29
C ASP A 57 4.76 -7.03 7.01
N GLY A 58 3.45 -7.12 7.15
CA GLY A 58 2.51 -7.10 6.01
C GLY A 58 2.47 -5.76 5.26
N VAL A 59 2.60 -4.65 5.98
CA VAL A 59 2.66 -3.31 5.40
C VAL A 59 4.07 -3.00 4.86
N GLY A 60 5.09 -3.68 5.38
CA GLY A 60 6.48 -3.47 4.96
C GLY A 60 7.13 -2.28 5.62
N ILE A 61 6.75 -1.95 6.86
CA ILE A 61 7.29 -0.83 7.64
C ILE A 61 7.83 -1.33 8.99
N LYS A 62 8.63 -0.49 9.63
CA LYS A 62 9.14 -0.77 10.98
C LYS A 62 8.00 -0.70 12.00
N GLN A 63 8.10 -1.50 13.07
CA GLN A 63 7.09 -1.51 14.14
C GLN A 63 6.89 -0.12 14.77
N ALA A 64 7.95 0.66 14.93
CA ALA A 64 7.87 2.02 15.48
C ALA A 64 7.02 2.94 14.57
N THR A 65 7.18 2.84 13.24
CA THR A 65 6.40 3.59 12.26
C THR A 65 4.94 3.16 12.30
N LEU A 66 4.68 1.86 12.37
CA LEU A 66 3.33 1.33 12.50
C LEU A 66 2.67 1.83 13.79
N THR A 67 3.38 1.82 14.91
CA THR A 67 2.87 2.31 16.20
C THR A 67 2.41 3.76 16.08
N HIS A 68 3.18 4.61 15.38
CA HIS A 68 2.81 6.00 15.12
C HIS A 68 1.49 6.09 14.34
N HIS A 69 1.33 5.31 13.29
CA HIS A 69 0.09 5.28 12.50
C HIS A 69 -1.09 4.73 13.30
N LEU A 70 -0.87 3.67 14.08
CA LEU A 70 -1.94 3.09 14.91
C LEU A 70 -2.39 4.04 16.02
N ASN A 71 -1.47 4.80 16.62
CA ASN A 71 -1.82 5.82 17.61
C ASN A 71 -2.74 6.88 17.00
N ALA A 72 -2.45 7.35 15.80
CA ALA A 72 -3.30 8.31 15.09
C ALA A 72 -4.65 7.71 14.73
N MET A 73 -4.68 6.47 14.27
CA MET A 73 -5.92 5.77 13.92
C MET A 73 -6.80 5.49 15.14
N ASP A 74 -6.18 5.15 16.27
CA ASP A 74 -6.86 4.95 17.54
C ASP A 74 -7.49 6.28 18.02
N ALA A 75 -6.72 7.37 17.97
CA ALA A 75 -7.21 8.70 18.32
C ALA A 75 -8.39 9.14 17.44
N GLN A 76 -8.43 8.71 16.19
CA GLN A 76 -9.53 8.98 15.26
C GLN A 76 -10.71 8.01 15.41
N GLY A 77 -10.59 7.03 16.30
CA GLY A 77 -11.64 6.04 16.52
C GLY A 77 -11.78 4.99 15.42
N LEU A 78 -10.72 4.75 14.62
CA LEU A 78 -10.74 3.81 13.50
C LEU A 78 -10.37 2.39 13.92
N VAL A 79 -9.53 2.25 14.94
CA VAL A 79 -9.08 0.95 15.46
C VAL A 79 -9.18 0.94 16.98
N THR A 80 -9.27 -0.26 17.53
CA THR A 80 -9.08 -0.53 18.97
C THR A 80 -7.88 -1.46 19.10
N ARG A 81 -7.14 -1.29 20.19
CA ARG A 81 -6.00 -2.13 20.51
C ARG A 81 -6.24 -2.76 21.87
N ARG A 82 -5.97 -4.04 21.97
CA ARG A 82 -6.08 -4.78 23.23
C ARG A 82 -4.97 -5.81 23.31
N ARG A 83 -4.67 -6.26 24.51
CA ARG A 83 -3.73 -7.35 24.71
C ARG A 83 -4.42 -8.69 24.41
N ASP A 84 -3.69 -9.61 23.77
CA ASP A 84 -4.18 -10.95 23.54
C ASP A 84 -4.41 -11.66 24.89
N PRO A 85 -5.62 -12.18 25.15
CA PRO A 85 -5.88 -12.93 26.39
C PRO A 85 -5.00 -14.18 26.56
N ALA A 86 -4.58 -14.79 25.44
CA ALA A 86 -3.73 -15.98 25.44
C ALA A 86 -2.25 -15.61 25.63
N ASN A 87 -1.82 -14.41 25.25
CA ASN A 87 -0.46 -13.93 25.39
C ASN A 87 -0.41 -12.41 25.55
N ARG A 88 -0.33 -11.93 26.78
CA ARG A 88 -0.41 -10.50 27.12
C ARG A 88 0.73 -9.64 26.53
N ARG A 89 1.77 -10.26 25.98
CA ARG A 89 2.86 -9.55 25.29
C ARG A 89 2.45 -9.16 23.84
N VAL A 90 1.39 -9.77 23.32
CA VAL A 90 0.91 -9.53 21.98
C VAL A 90 -0.22 -8.52 22.00
N HIS A 91 -0.11 -7.48 21.17
CA HIS A 91 -1.15 -6.47 20.97
C HIS A 91 -1.99 -6.84 19.75
N LEU A 92 -3.29 -6.96 19.94
CA LEU A 92 -4.27 -7.17 18.88
C LEU A 92 -4.85 -5.84 18.43
N VAL A 93 -5.04 -5.69 17.12
CA VAL A 93 -5.61 -4.51 16.49
C VAL A 93 -6.90 -4.94 15.79
N GLU A 94 -8.00 -4.27 16.10
CA GLU A 94 -9.31 -4.53 15.50
C GLU A 94 -9.89 -3.24 14.92
N LEU A 95 -10.65 -3.36 13.83
CA LEU A 95 -11.37 -2.23 13.26
C LEU A 95 -12.61 -1.91 14.08
N THR A 96 -12.86 -0.63 14.26
CA THR A 96 -14.15 -0.14 14.75
C THR A 96 -15.14 -0.07 13.59
N GLU A 97 -16.39 0.24 13.88
CA GLU A 97 -17.40 0.51 12.84
C GLU A 97 -16.94 1.65 11.90
N ALA A 98 -16.35 2.71 12.47
CA ALA A 98 -15.79 3.82 11.69
C ALA A 98 -14.61 3.36 10.82
N GLY A 99 -13.76 2.47 11.34
CA GLY A 99 -12.66 1.88 10.58
C GLY A 99 -13.14 1.02 9.41
N GLU A 100 -14.18 0.22 9.63
CA GLU A 100 -14.83 -0.56 8.57
C GLU A 100 -15.40 0.35 7.48
N ALA A 101 -16.08 1.43 7.86
CA ALA A 101 -16.64 2.38 6.90
C ALA A 101 -15.55 3.06 6.09
N LEU A 102 -14.45 3.48 6.72
CA LEU A 102 -13.31 4.06 6.02
C LEU A 102 -12.66 3.05 5.07
N PHE A 103 -12.50 1.81 5.51
CA PHE A 103 -11.97 0.75 4.64
C PHE A 103 -12.77 0.64 3.35
N LEU A 104 -14.10 0.64 3.42
CA LEU A 104 -14.96 0.55 2.24
C LEU A 104 -14.77 1.75 1.30
N ARG A 105 -14.68 2.97 1.85
CA ARG A 105 -14.44 4.17 1.05
C ARG A 105 -13.07 4.13 0.36
N LEU A 106 -12.02 3.73 1.08
CA LEU A 106 -10.67 3.64 0.52
C LEU A 106 -10.57 2.51 -0.52
N ARG A 107 -11.24 1.39 -0.28
CA ARG A 107 -11.31 0.29 -1.25
C ARG A 107 -11.92 0.77 -2.56
N ASP A 108 -13.02 1.49 -2.50
CA ASP A 108 -13.68 2.01 -3.69
C ASP A 108 -12.79 3.03 -4.42
N ALA A 109 -12.10 3.90 -3.68
CA ALA A 109 -11.16 4.86 -4.24
C ALA A 109 -9.97 4.17 -4.90
N ALA A 110 -9.42 3.15 -4.26
CA ALA A 110 -8.29 2.37 -4.81
C ALA A 110 -8.69 1.63 -6.08
N PHE A 111 -9.89 1.03 -6.09
CA PHE A 111 -10.41 0.35 -7.26
C PHE A 111 -10.65 1.32 -8.44
N ALA A 112 -11.28 2.46 -8.17
CA ALA A 112 -11.51 3.48 -9.19
C ALA A 112 -10.19 4.03 -9.74
N PHE A 113 -9.19 4.21 -8.88
CA PHE A 113 -7.85 4.64 -9.28
C PHE A 113 -7.18 3.60 -10.18
N ASP A 114 -7.26 2.33 -9.83
CA ASP A 114 -6.69 1.25 -10.64
C ASP A 114 -7.33 1.20 -12.04
N GLN A 115 -8.64 1.34 -12.12
CA GLN A 115 -9.35 1.42 -13.40
C GLN A 115 -8.89 2.61 -14.25
N ARG A 116 -8.70 3.77 -13.61
CA ARG A 116 -8.17 4.97 -14.29
C ARG A 116 -6.76 4.74 -14.80
N LEU A 117 -5.92 4.14 -13.98
CA LEU A 117 -4.52 3.84 -14.31
C LEU A 117 -4.44 2.86 -15.50
N ARG A 118 -5.33 1.89 -15.54
CA ARG A 118 -5.37 0.86 -16.58
C ARG A 118 -6.08 1.30 -17.88
N ARG A 119 -6.56 2.53 -17.93
CA ARG A 119 -7.29 3.02 -19.12
C ARG A 119 -6.45 2.89 -20.38
N GLY A 120 -7.00 2.24 -21.42
CA GLY A 120 -6.30 1.99 -22.66
C GLY A 120 -5.39 0.76 -22.65
N LEU A 121 -5.25 0.07 -21.51
CA LEU A 121 -4.52 -1.18 -21.42
C LEU A 121 -5.51 -2.36 -21.49
N SER A 122 -5.17 -3.36 -22.31
CA SER A 122 -5.85 -4.64 -22.26
C SER A 122 -5.40 -5.43 -21.01
N ASP A 123 -6.13 -6.49 -20.65
CA ASP A 123 -5.70 -7.40 -19.58
C ASP A 123 -4.34 -8.01 -19.87
N ARG A 124 -4.06 -8.28 -21.13
CA ARG A 124 -2.77 -8.79 -21.60
C ARG A 124 -1.65 -7.76 -21.37
N ASP A 125 -1.91 -6.48 -21.69
CA ASP A 125 -0.96 -5.39 -21.46
C ASP A 125 -0.66 -5.23 -19.97
N ALA A 126 -1.69 -5.26 -19.13
CA ALA A 126 -1.53 -5.14 -17.68
C ALA A 126 -0.71 -6.30 -17.09
N ALA A 127 -0.98 -7.53 -17.54
CA ALA A 127 -0.22 -8.71 -17.12
C ALA A 127 1.23 -8.65 -17.58
N ALA A 128 1.48 -8.19 -18.82
CA ALA A 128 2.83 -8.01 -19.36
C ALA A 128 3.62 -6.96 -18.56
N LEU A 129 2.98 -5.82 -18.25
CA LEU A 129 3.57 -4.76 -17.43
C LEU A 129 3.95 -5.28 -16.05
N GLU A 130 3.05 -5.98 -15.38
CA GLU A 130 3.30 -6.57 -14.07
C GLU A 130 4.50 -7.52 -14.09
N GLY A 131 4.57 -8.39 -15.08
CA GLY A 131 5.72 -9.31 -15.26
C GLY A 131 7.03 -8.59 -15.50
N LEU A 132 7.01 -7.50 -16.28
CA LEU A 132 8.20 -6.68 -16.54
C LEU A 132 8.67 -5.94 -15.29
N LEU A 133 7.74 -5.39 -14.51
CA LEU A 133 8.07 -4.73 -13.24
C LEU A 133 8.73 -5.70 -12.26
N LEU A 134 8.21 -6.92 -12.12
CA LEU A 134 8.81 -7.96 -11.30
C LEU A 134 10.22 -8.34 -11.77
N ARG A 135 10.43 -8.37 -13.08
CA ARG A 135 11.74 -8.65 -13.65
C ARG A 135 12.76 -7.56 -13.32
N LEU A 136 12.37 -6.29 -13.41
CA LEU A 136 13.22 -5.17 -13.03
C LEU A 136 13.60 -5.24 -11.55
N GLU A 137 12.65 -5.54 -10.69
CA GLU A 137 12.87 -5.70 -9.25
C GLU A 137 13.90 -6.79 -8.96
N ARG A 138 13.73 -7.97 -9.55
CA ARG A 138 14.68 -9.09 -9.40
C ARG A 138 16.07 -8.76 -9.89
N ASN A 139 16.19 -7.98 -10.97
CA ASN A 139 17.49 -7.60 -11.51
C ASN A 139 18.31 -6.74 -10.53
N VAL A 140 17.66 -5.83 -9.81
CA VAL A 140 18.36 -5.00 -8.84
C VAL A 140 18.59 -5.74 -7.52
N ASP A 141 17.69 -6.61 -7.09
CA ASP A 141 17.84 -7.41 -5.88
C ASP A 141 18.98 -8.44 -6.04
N SER A 142 19.10 -9.07 -7.20
CA SER A 142 20.18 -10.03 -7.50
C SER A 142 21.56 -9.36 -7.46
N ALA A 143 21.67 -8.11 -7.88
CA ALA A 143 22.92 -7.35 -7.86
C ALA A 143 23.35 -7.00 -6.42
N SER A 144 22.41 -6.92 -5.47
CA SER A 144 22.71 -6.69 -4.06
C SER A 144 23.23 -7.93 -3.34
N ALA A 145 23.02 -9.12 -3.90
CA ALA A 145 23.42 -10.41 -3.32
C ALA A 145 24.81 -10.89 -3.82
N GLY A 146 25.47 -10.10 -4.68
CA GLY A 146 26.77 -10.42 -5.25
C GLY A 146 27.95 -9.77 -4.52
#